data_fbd5cec689234c6f9e4671b8a57c4a87
#
_entry.id   fbd5cec689234c6f9e4671b8a57c4a87
#
_cell.length_a   1.000
_cell.length_b   1.000
_cell.length_c   1.000
_cell.angle_alpha   90.00
_cell.angle_beta   90.00
_cell.angle_gamma   90.00
#
_symmetry.space_group_name_H-M   'P 1'
#
loop_
_entity.id
_entity.type
_entity.pdbx_description
1 polymer ?
#
loop_
_entity_poly.entity_id
_entity_poly.type
_entity_poly.pdbx_seq_one_letter_code
_entity_poly.pdbx_strand_id
1 'polypeptide(L)'
;MAPNGKALIKMVGTGYRRVSKKRPCSICGKPDWCSTTATETISFCARSTLNADRVSRHGWGVYYDRYSDLEFNRTFHRTLKSQKPQPQIPTASPVIRDHVYRKLIKFFPASSNYSIVNGRGGLLERGISDHSQYGSLPRTVSERIALVERLVKEVGKEVGSEATSLIGIPGFWKDANGETRLWTRFDSNDELLLIPFIGRNGLIQACQIRFMKYVEGSSGNYAWLSSARERQGSSPGSPLHHACPCNGFENPVLVTEGALKAATAQRFLTDSYVVGNSGVATAHQEILETARGRKLEIAFDNDSFTNPHVARAMAALVRLRQSDQIRHDYDEEVRVVTWDRSLKGIDEALLTDTRLQYLSVSEWLKQLNPVCFEQAREQLSSPHRKSAAGKPRNEPTQRTEEQSPHGRRADRRDHRCGEEKDHKPGTP
;
A
#
# COMPACT_ATOMS: atom_id res chain seq x y z
N MET A 1 42.03 -44.15 -0.36
CA MET A 1 40.91 -43.89 -1.29
C MET A 1 39.80 -43.19 -0.50
N ALA A 2 39.66 -41.92 -0.63
CA ALA A 2 38.60 -41.13 0.03
C ALA A 2 37.49 -40.87 -1.00
N PRO A 3 36.21 -41.05 -0.63
CA PRO A 3 35.13 -40.77 -1.56
C PRO A 3 34.83 -39.28 -1.63
N ASN A 4 34.79 -38.76 -2.84
CA ASN A 4 34.36 -37.42 -3.20
C ASN A 4 32.92 -37.19 -2.75
N GLY A 5 32.75 -36.50 -1.61
CA GLY A 5 31.49 -35.92 -1.19
C GLY A 5 31.25 -34.60 -1.89
N LYS A 6 30.58 -34.61 -3.04
CA LYS A 6 29.94 -33.39 -3.57
C LYS A 6 28.83 -32.99 -2.63
N ALA A 7 29.13 -32.08 -1.72
CA ALA A 7 28.11 -31.41 -0.91
C ALA A 7 27.20 -30.64 -1.89
N LEU A 8 26.00 -31.16 -2.05
CA LEU A 8 24.88 -30.44 -2.63
C LEU A 8 24.57 -29.26 -1.71
N ILE A 9 25.12 -28.08 -2.01
CA ILE A 9 24.66 -26.85 -1.40
C ILE A 9 23.26 -26.60 -1.98
N LYS A 10 22.25 -27.17 -1.31
CA LYS A 10 20.89 -26.73 -1.49
C LYS A 10 20.87 -25.25 -1.19
N MET A 11 20.62 -24.40 -2.18
CA MET A 11 20.33 -22.99 -2.00
C MET A 11 19.13 -22.92 -1.07
N VAL A 12 19.39 -22.70 0.22
CA VAL A 12 18.33 -22.41 1.21
C VAL A 12 17.80 -21.03 0.85
N GLY A 13 16.58 -20.98 0.38
CA GLY A 13 15.91 -19.75 0.04
C GLY A 13 16.01 -18.76 1.20
N THR A 14 16.37 -17.52 0.91
CA THR A 14 16.52 -16.38 1.85
C THR A 14 15.16 -15.94 2.39
N GLY A 15 14.33 -16.87 2.86
CA GLY A 15 13.00 -16.61 3.37
C GLY A 15 13.03 -16.14 4.82
N TYR A 16 12.32 -15.04 5.10
CA TYR A 16 11.91 -14.70 6.45
C TYR A 16 10.67 -15.52 6.82
N ARG A 17 10.66 -16.09 8.04
CA ARG A 17 9.49 -16.73 8.62
C ARG A 17 8.82 -15.79 9.59
N ARG A 18 7.51 -15.64 9.49
CA ARG A 18 6.74 -14.98 10.55
C ARG A 18 6.61 -15.89 11.76
N VAL A 19 6.58 -15.27 12.92
CA VAL A 19 6.20 -15.95 14.16
C VAL A 19 4.74 -16.39 14.09
N SER A 20 4.37 -17.42 14.88
CA SER A 20 3.02 -17.96 14.93
C SER A 20 2.71 -18.46 16.35
N LYS A 21 1.46 -18.87 16.61
CA LYS A 21 1.09 -19.49 17.91
C LYS A 21 1.94 -20.72 18.24
N LYS A 22 2.36 -21.48 17.23
CA LYS A 22 3.25 -22.65 17.42
C LYS A 22 4.72 -22.27 17.56
N ARG A 23 5.10 -21.07 17.10
CA ARG A 23 6.46 -20.51 17.17
C ARG A 23 6.39 -19.03 17.49
N PRO A 24 6.19 -18.67 18.75
CA PRO A 24 6.14 -17.26 19.15
C PRO A 24 7.51 -16.60 18.99
N CYS A 25 7.52 -15.27 18.99
CA CYS A 25 8.77 -14.50 18.93
C CYS A 25 9.65 -14.82 20.13
N SER A 26 10.90 -15.19 19.90
CA SER A 26 11.89 -15.49 20.94
C SER A 26 12.20 -14.28 21.83
N ILE A 27 11.92 -13.08 21.36
CA ILE A 27 12.22 -11.83 22.08
C ILE A 27 11.04 -11.37 22.94
N CYS A 28 9.82 -11.26 22.35
CA CYS A 28 8.65 -10.73 23.05
C CYS A 28 7.57 -11.76 23.38
N GLY A 29 7.77 -13.04 23.04
CA GLY A 29 6.84 -14.13 23.31
C GLY A 29 5.52 -14.08 22.52
N LYS A 30 5.32 -13.10 21.63
CA LYS A 30 4.05 -12.94 20.90
C LYS A 30 4.05 -13.68 19.56
N PRO A 31 2.87 -14.17 19.12
CA PRO A 31 2.75 -15.02 17.93
C PRO A 31 2.59 -14.25 16.61
N ASP A 32 2.72 -12.94 16.63
CA ASP A 32 2.39 -12.05 15.52
C ASP A 32 3.39 -10.88 15.39
N TRP A 33 3.38 -10.18 14.25
CA TRP A 33 4.16 -9.00 13.91
C TRP A 33 5.69 -9.17 13.82
N CYS A 34 6.25 -10.16 14.48
CA CYS A 34 7.68 -10.45 14.45
C CYS A 34 8.02 -11.45 13.35
N SER A 35 9.29 -11.54 13.00
CA SER A 35 9.79 -12.52 12.04
C SER A 35 11.20 -12.98 12.41
N THR A 36 11.60 -14.11 11.85
CA THR A 36 12.96 -14.63 11.97
C THR A 36 13.44 -15.11 10.61
N THR A 37 14.74 -15.27 10.43
CA THR A 37 15.27 -15.96 9.25
C THR A 37 14.86 -17.43 9.26
N ALA A 38 14.87 -18.07 8.11
CA ALA A 38 14.56 -19.50 7.99
C ALA A 38 15.47 -20.37 8.87
N THR A 39 16.68 -19.92 9.11
CA THR A 39 17.70 -20.54 9.99
C THR A 39 17.60 -20.10 11.46
N GLU A 40 16.64 -19.23 11.78
CA GLU A 40 16.43 -18.66 13.12
C GLU A 40 17.62 -17.85 13.70
N THR A 41 18.61 -17.55 12.86
CA THR A 41 19.83 -16.85 13.25
C THR A 41 19.66 -15.34 13.42
N ILE A 42 18.60 -14.76 12.89
CA ILE A 42 18.27 -13.34 13.04
C ILE A 42 16.78 -13.21 13.36
N SER A 43 16.48 -12.59 14.47
CA SER A 43 15.12 -12.27 14.89
C SER A 43 14.81 -10.79 14.71
N PHE A 44 13.64 -10.48 14.17
CA PHE A 44 13.13 -9.13 13.99
C PHE A 44 11.91 -8.96 14.89
N CYS A 45 12.06 -8.21 15.96
CA CYS A 45 10.98 -7.96 16.92
C CYS A 45 10.36 -6.60 16.66
N ALA A 46 9.08 -6.58 16.30
CA ALA A 46 8.32 -5.35 16.08
C ALA A 46 7.89 -4.66 17.39
N ARG A 47 8.03 -5.35 18.55
CA ARG A 47 7.52 -4.89 19.84
C ARG A 47 8.59 -4.54 20.87
N SER A 48 9.85 -4.90 20.62
CA SER A 48 10.94 -4.62 21.54
C SER A 48 12.20 -4.22 20.79
N THR A 49 12.86 -3.21 21.29
CA THR A 49 14.23 -2.83 20.90
C THR A 49 15.20 -2.99 22.05
N LEU A 50 14.70 -3.48 23.21
CA LEU A 50 15.52 -3.67 24.40
C LEU A 50 16.61 -4.72 24.12
N ASN A 51 17.86 -4.36 24.32
CA ASN A 51 19.05 -5.19 24.03
C ASN A 51 19.15 -5.65 22.57
N ALA A 52 18.52 -4.94 21.61
CA ALA A 52 18.67 -5.24 20.21
C ALA A 52 20.09 -4.90 19.72
N ASP A 53 20.68 -5.77 18.89
CA ASP A 53 21.99 -5.51 18.28
C ASP A 53 21.95 -4.30 17.34
N ARG A 54 20.78 -4.04 16.75
CA ARG A 54 20.47 -2.79 16.02
C ARG A 54 18.97 -2.57 15.93
N VAL A 55 18.58 -1.34 15.60
CA VAL A 55 17.22 -1.00 15.25
C VAL A 55 17.13 -0.85 13.72
N SER A 56 16.15 -1.51 13.10
CA SER A 56 15.89 -1.40 11.66
C SER A 56 15.34 -0.01 11.32
N ARG A 57 15.38 0.37 10.04
CA ARG A 57 14.75 1.61 9.54
C ARG A 57 13.25 1.73 9.86
N HIS A 58 12.60 0.62 10.17
CA HIS A 58 11.18 0.56 10.53
C HIS A 58 10.95 0.56 12.04
N GLY A 59 11.99 0.77 12.85
CA GLY A 59 11.90 0.81 14.31
C GLY A 59 11.87 -0.58 14.98
N TRP A 60 12.12 -1.66 14.25
CA TRP A 60 12.15 -3.01 14.82
C TRP A 60 13.50 -3.34 15.43
N GLY A 61 13.49 -4.01 16.58
CA GLY A 61 14.70 -4.59 17.15
C GLY A 61 15.18 -5.76 16.28
N VAL A 62 16.46 -5.74 15.94
CA VAL A 62 17.14 -6.82 15.21
C VAL A 62 18.11 -7.48 16.17
N TYR A 63 17.94 -8.78 16.36
CA TYR A 63 18.69 -9.61 17.30
C TYR A 63 19.42 -10.71 16.53
N TYR A 64 20.73 -10.78 16.67
CA TYR A 64 21.54 -11.82 16.09
C TYR A 64 21.74 -12.94 17.12
N ASP A 65 21.55 -14.19 16.68
CA ASP A 65 21.96 -15.33 17.49
C ASP A 65 23.48 -15.37 17.54
N ARG A 66 24.04 -15.10 18.71
CA ARG A 66 25.50 -15.02 18.94
C ARG A 66 26.20 -16.37 18.82
N TYR A 67 25.44 -17.46 18.76
CA TYR A 67 25.96 -18.82 18.60
C TYR A 67 25.95 -19.29 17.14
N SER A 68 25.35 -18.53 16.23
CA SER A 68 25.40 -18.82 14.81
C SER A 68 26.63 -18.21 14.17
N ASP A 69 27.35 -18.99 13.39
CA ASP A 69 28.61 -18.71 12.71
C ASP A 69 28.71 -17.27 12.17
N LEU A 70 29.60 -16.46 12.74
CA LEU A 70 29.88 -15.08 12.31
C LEU A 70 30.25 -14.99 10.82
N GLU A 71 30.78 -16.05 10.26
CA GLU A 71 31.19 -16.15 8.85
C GLU A 71 29.99 -16.28 7.92
N PHE A 72 28.95 -17.04 8.32
CA PHE A 72 27.69 -17.12 7.61
C PHE A 72 26.97 -15.75 7.56
N ASN A 73 26.95 -15.04 8.68
CA ASN A 73 26.33 -13.72 8.76
C ASN A 73 27.08 -12.68 7.89
N ARG A 74 28.41 -12.72 7.83
CA ARG A 74 29.20 -11.84 6.95
C ARG A 74 28.96 -12.15 5.48
N THR A 75 28.88 -13.41 5.11
CA THR A 75 28.61 -13.84 3.72
C THR A 75 27.19 -13.47 3.30
N PHE A 76 26.20 -13.70 4.16
CA PHE A 76 24.80 -13.35 3.90
C PHE A 76 24.62 -11.83 3.69
N HIS A 77 25.19 -10.99 4.56
CA HIS A 77 25.15 -9.53 4.39
C HIS A 77 25.93 -9.05 3.15
N ARG A 78 26.98 -9.76 2.76
CA ARG A 78 27.74 -9.45 1.54
C ARG A 78 26.93 -9.81 0.30
N THR A 79 26.23 -10.94 0.30
CA THR A 79 25.35 -11.39 -0.80
C THR A 79 24.14 -10.46 -0.97
N LEU A 80 23.50 -10.00 0.14
CA LEU A 80 22.42 -9.00 0.07
C LEU A 80 22.91 -7.63 -0.45
N LYS A 81 24.16 -7.24 -0.13
CA LYS A 81 24.77 -6.01 -0.67
C LYS A 81 25.29 -6.15 -2.10
N SER A 82 25.56 -7.37 -2.56
CA SER A 82 26.16 -7.63 -3.88
C SER A 82 25.16 -7.74 -5.02
N GLN A 83 23.86 -7.88 -4.76
CA GLN A 83 22.86 -7.65 -5.78
C GLN A 83 22.81 -6.14 -6.05
N LYS A 84 23.56 -5.70 -7.05
CA LYS A 84 23.38 -4.34 -7.57
C LYS A 84 21.91 -4.13 -7.85
N PRO A 85 21.31 -3.04 -7.33
CA PRO A 85 19.93 -2.72 -7.67
C PRO A 85 19.85 -2.71 -9.21
N GLN A 86 18.99 -3.53 -9.78
CA GLN A 86 18.68 -3.42 -11.20
C GLN A 86 18.23 -1.98 -11.46
N PRO A 87 18.72 -1.32 -12.54
CA PRO A 87 18.27 0.01 -12.86
C PRO A 87 16.75 -0.02 -13.04
N GLN A 88 16.04 0.67 -12.14
CA GLN A 88 14.58 0.77 -12.21
C GLN A 88 14.21 1.66 -13.40
N ILE A 89 13.28 1.21 -14.18
CA ILE A 89 12.66 2.03 -15.21
C ILE A 89 11.75 3.07 -14.53
N PRO A 90 11.76 4.33 -14.95
CA PRO A 90 10.78 5.32 -14.48
C PRO A 90 9.35 4.80 -14.65
N THR A 91 8.53 5.06 -13.64
CA THR A 91 7.12 4.68 -13.69
C THR A 91 6.41 5.49 -14.78
N ALA A 92 5.61 4.81 -15.61
CA ALA A 92 4.82 5.43 -16.66
C ALA A 92 3.87 6.50 -16.10
N SER A 93 3.41 7.43 -16.94
CA SER A 93 2.51 8.49 -16.53
C SER A 93 1.22 7.93 -15.88
N PRO A 94 0.57 8.68 -14.96
CA PRO A 94 -0.67 8.23 -14.32
C PRO A 94 -1.77 7.86 -15.33
N VAL A 95 -1.88 8.57 -16.43
CA VAL A 95 -2.87 8.31 -17.50
C VAL A 95 -2.65 6.94 -18.14
N ILE A 96 -1.41 6.62 -18.49
CA ILE A 96 -1.06 5.32 -19.09
C ILE A 96 -1.29 4.19 -18.09
N ARG A 97 -0.90 4.37 -16.83
CA ARG A 97 -1.13 3.37 -15.77
C ARG A 97 -2.62 3.10 -15.57
N ASP A 98 -3.43 4.14 -15.45
CA ASP A 98 -4.88 4.06 -15.30
C ASP A 98 -5.50 3.27 -16.45
N HIS A 99 -5.15 3.63 -17.68
CA HIS A 99 -5.67 2.96 -18.88
C HIS A 99 -5.37 1.44 -18.85
N VAL A 100 -4.14 1.07 -18.57
CA VAL A 100 -3.74 -0.35 -18.52
C VAL A 100 -4.42 -1.09 -17.36
N TYR A 101 -4.47 -0.50 -16.17
CA TYR A 101 -5.10 -1.15 -15.02
C TYR A 101 -6.61 -1.29 -15.18
N ARG A 102 -7.30 -0.31 -15.78
CA ARG A 102 -8.74 -0.45 -16.12
C ARG A 102 -8.98 -1.55 -17.13
N LYS A 103 -8.12 -1.70 -18.15
CA LYS A 103 -8.19 -2.82 -19.10
C LYS A 103 -7.93 -4.16 -18.40
N LEU A 104 -6.95 -4.23 -17.52
CA LEU A 104 -6.66 -5.42 -16.72
C LEU A 104 -7.87 -5.85 -15.88
N ILE A 105 -8.49 -4.91 -15.16
CA ILE A 105 -9.72 -5.13 -14.38
C ILE A 105 -10.88 -5.57 -15.29
N LYS A 106 -11.06 -4.91 -16.44
CA LYS A 106 -12.11 -5.26 -17.39
C LYS A 106 -11.96 -6.68 -17.94
N PHE A 107 -10.73 -7.15 -18.18
CA PHE A 107 -10.48 -8.50 -18.70
C PHE A 107 -10.64 -9.59 -17.65
N PHE A 108 -10.35 -9.25 -16.38
CA PHE A 108 -10.47 -10.13 -15.24
C PHE A 108 -11.20 -9.42 -14.09
N PRO A 109 -12.51 -9.17 -14.22
CA PRO A 109 -13.28 -8.50 -13.18
C PRO A 109 -13.43 -9.39 -11.95
N ALA A 110 -13.43 -8.78 -10.76
CA ALA A 110 -13.62 -9.49 -9.50
C ALA A 110 -14.96 -10.24 -9.45
N SER A 111 -15.99 -9.71 -10.11
CA SER A 111 -17.33 -10.30 -10.19
C SER A 111 -17.36 -11.70 -10.84
N SER A 112 -16.37 -12.05 -11.64
CA SER A 112 -16.25 -13.39 -12.25
C SER A 112 -15.77 -14.45 -11.25
N ASN A 113 -15.41 -14.07 -10.03
CA ASN A 113 -14.86 -14.98 -9.02
C ASN A 113 -15.70 -14.94 -7.75
N TYR A 114 -16.45 -16.05 -7.51
CA TYR A 114 -17.34 -16.16 -6.35
C TYR A 114 -16.63 -15.94 -5.02
N SER A 115 -15.46 -16.52 -4.82
CA SER A 115 -14.73 -16.40 -3.54
C SER A 115 -14.23 -14.99 -3.27
N ILE A 116 -13.86 -14.23 -4.31
CA ILE A 116 -13.46 -12.84 -4.18
C ILE A 116 -14.62 -11.97 -3.74
N VAL A 117 -15.80 -12.23 -4.26
CA VAL A 117 -17.01 -11.45 -3.95
C VAL A 117 -17.64 -11.91 -2.64
N ASN A 118 -17.95 -13.22 -2.54
CA ASN A 118 -18.78 -13.78 -1.46
C ASN A 118 -17.98 -14.57 -0.40
N GLY A 119 -16.70 -14.84 -0.64
CA GLY A 119 -15.87 -15.59 0.29
C GLY A 119 -15.50 -14.81 1.55
N ARG A 120 -14.96 -15.51 2.54
CA ARG A 120 -14.51 -14.91 3.80
C ARG A 120 -13.49 -13.78 3.56
N GLY A 121 -13.80 -12.61 4.04
CA GLY A 121 -13.04 -11.38 3.80
C GLY A 121 -13.18 -10.89 2.36
N GLY A 122 -14.17 -11.34 1.58
CA GLY A 122 -14.51 -10.87 0.25
C GLY A 122 -15.10 -9.47 0.24
N LEU A 123 -15.48 -9.01 -0.95
CA LEU A 123 -15.97 -7.65 -1.12
C LEU A 123 -17.31 -7.41 -0.41
N LEU A 124 -18.25 -8.36 -0.49
CA LEU A 124 -19.55 -8.21 0.17
C LEU A 124 -19.45 -8.23 1.70
N GLU A 125 -18.62 -9.11 2.28
CA GLU A 125 -18.40 -9.13 3.73
C GLU A 125 -17.84 -7.79 4.24
N ARG A 126 -17.15 -7.05 3.36
CA ARG A 126 -16.65 -5.70 3.64
C ARG A 126 -17.64 -4.60 3.30
N GLY A 127 -18.89 -4.96 2.98
CA GLY A 127 -19.93 -4.00 2.59
C GLY A 127 -19.71 -3.36 1.22
N ILE A 128 -18.81 -3.85 0.39
CA ILE A 128 -18.56 -3.33 -0.96
C ILE A 128 -19.47 -4.07 -1.95
N SER A 129 -20.55 -3.42 -2.39
CA SER A 129 -21.52 -3.97 -3.33
C SER A 129 -21.16 -3.68 -4.80
N ASP A 130 -20.56 -2.53 -5.09
CA ASP A 130 -20.04 -2.25 -6.42
C ASP A 130 -18.66 -2.89 -6.63
N HIS A 131 -18.65 -3.95 -7.41
CA HIS A 131 -17.42 -4.72 -7.70
C HIS A 131 -16.75 -4.28 -8.99
N SER A 132 -17.32 -3.32 -9.73
CA SER A 132 -16.88 -2.92 -11.09
C SER A 132 -15.45 -2.36 -11.10
N GLN A 133 -15.01 -1.78 -9.99
CA GLN A 133 -13.68 -1.19 -9.85
C GLN A 133 -12.61 -2.21 -9.44
N TYR A 134 -12.98 -3.45 -9.12
CA TYR A 134 -12.08 -4.47 -8.61
C TYR A 134 -11.85 -5.56 -9.66
N GLY A 135 -10.63 -6.07 -9.67
CA GLY A 135 -10.24 -7.14 -10.58
C GLY A 135 -9.76 -8.40 -9.89
N SER A 136 -9.37 -9.36 -10.70
CA SER A 136 -8.62 -10.53 -10.28
C SER A 136 -7.39 -10.71 -11.19
N LEU A 137 -6.57 -11.71 -10.91
CA LEU A 137 -5.45 -12.08 -11.77
C LEU A 137 -5.56 -13.54 -12.18
N PRO A 138 -5.13 -13.88 -13.41
CA PRO A 138 -5.07 -15.27 -13.87
C PRO A 138 -4.18 -16.11 -12.95
N ARG A 139 -4.56 -17.38 -12.76
CA ARG A 139 -3.86 -18.32 -11.87
C ARG A 139 -2.62 -18.90 -12.52
N THR A 140 -2.71 -19.27 -13.79
CA THR A 140 -1.63 -19.97 -14.49
C THR A 140 -0.71 -19.02 -15.24
N VAL A 141 0.52 -19.47 -15.49
CA VAL A 141 1.51 -18.71 -16.29
C VAL A 141 1.02 -18.52 -17.71
N SER A 142 0.39 -19.53 -18.32
CA SER A 142 -0.13 -19.45 -19.68
C SER A 142 -1.24 -18.44 -19.83
N GLU A 143 -2.18 -18.37 -18.88
CA GLU A 143 -3.24 -17.35 -18.87
C GLU A 143 -2.67 -15.95 -18.70
N ARG A 144 -1.62 -15.78 -17.89
CA ARG A 144 -0.95 -14.47 -17.71
C ARG A 144 -0.23 -14.04 -18.99
N ILE A 145 0.39 -14.96 -19.71
CA ILE A 145 1.01 -14.66 -21.01
C ILE A 145 -0.07 -14.20 -22.01
N ALA A 146 -1.15 -14.97 -22.16
CA ALA A 146 -2.26 -14.63 -23.06
C ALA A 146 -2.90 -13.27 -22.68
N LEU A 147 -3.02 -12.97 -21.37
CA LEU A 147 -3.50 -11.68 -20.90
C LEU A 147 -2.57 -10.54 -21.31
N VAL A 148 -1.26 -10.70 -21.15
CA VAL A 148 -0.26 -9.69 -21.53
C VAL A 148 -0.33 -9.41 -23.05
N GLU A 149 -0.37 -10.44 -23.87
CA GLU A 149 -0.51 -10.30 -25.33
C GLU A 149 -1.78 -9.55 -25.70
N ARG A 150 -2.89 -9.88 -25.07
CA ARG A 150 -4.17 -9.17 -25.24
C ARG A 150 -4.06 -7.70 -24.82
N LEU A 151 -3.47 -7.42 -23.66
CA LEU A 151 -3.28 -6.04 -23.17
C LEU A 151 -2.42 -5.22 -24.14
N VAL A 152 -1.29 -5.75 -24.59
CA VAL A 152 -0.40 -5.09 -25.54
C VAL A 152 -1.17 -4.72 -26.82
N LYS A 153 -1.96 -5.67 -27.36
CA LYS A 153 -2.76 -5.46 -28.55
C LYS A 153 -3.83 -4.38 -28.39
N GLU A 154 -4.56 -4.39 -27.25
CA GLU A 154 -5.67 -3.47 -27.01
C GLU A 154 -5.16 -2.06 -26.64
N VAL A 155 -4.15 -1.98 -25.77
CA VAL A 155 -3.54 -0.70 -25.36
C VAL A 155 -2.84 -0.02 -26.55
N GLY A 156 -2.11 -0.79 -27.36
CA GLY A 156 -1.43 -0.26 -28.53
C GLY A 156 -2.37 0.37 -29.57
N LYS A 157 -3.59 -0.11 -29.69
CA LYS A 157 -4.62 0.47 -30.57
C LYS A 157 -5.11 1.83 -30.09
N GLU A 158 -5.16 2.05 -28.78
CA GLU A 158 -5.83 3.20 -28.16
C GLU A 158 -4.87 4.32 -27.75
N VAL A 159 -3.66 3.99 -27.32
CA VAL A 159 -2.70 4.94 -26.71
C VAL A 159 -1.46 5.19 -27.61
N GLY A 160 -1.30 4.41 -28.68
CA GLY A 160 -0.17 4.52 -29.59
C GLY A 160 1.07 3.71 -29.16
N SER A 161 2.18 3.89 -29.89
CA SER A 161 3.36 3.01 -29.80
C SER A 161 4.10 3.00 -28.46
N GLU A 162 4.05 4.09 -27.69
CA GLU A 162 4.79 4.19 -26.43
C GLU A 162 4.25 3.26 -25.33
N ALA A 163 2.96 2.99 -25.33
CA ALA A 163 2.31 2.12 -24.33
C ALA A 163 2.31 0.64 -24.69
N THR A 164 2.70 0.28 -25.91
CA THR A 164 2.64 -1.12 -26.40
C THR A 164 3.54 -2.09 -25.66
N SER A 165 4.58 -1.61 -24.99
CA SER A 165 5.53 -2.46 -24.27
C SER A 165 5.11 -2.79 -22.84
N LEU A 166 4.13 -2.09 -22.26
CA LEU A 166 3.72 -2.13 -20.84
C LEU A 166 4.87 -1.89 -19.84
N ILE A 167 6.02 -1.41 -20.33
CA ILE A 167 7.20 -1.11 -19.51
C ILE A 167 6.98 0.20 -18.75
N GLY A 168 7.48 0.28 -17.51
CA GLY A 168 7.19 1.40 -16.62
C GLY A 168 5.85 1.29 -15.88
N ILE A 169 5.03 0.28 -16.21
CA ILE A 169 3.79 0.01 -15.47
C ILE A 169 4.10 -1.02 -14.38
N PRO A 170 3.93 -0.68 -13.09
CA PRO A 170 4.22 -1.61 -12.00
C PRO A 170 3.44 -2.93 -12.16
N GLY A 171 4.16 -4.02 -11.96
CA GLY A 171 3.63 -5.37 -12.19
C GLY A 171 4.02 -5.98 -13.53
N PHE A 172 4.47 -5.18 -14.50
CA PHE A 172 4.95 -5.67 -15.80
C PHE A 172 6.48 -5.53 -15.90
N TRP A 173 7.12 -6.48 -16.58
CA TRP A 173 8.58 -6.55 -16.69
C TRP A 173 9.01 -7.35 -17.93
N LYS A 174 10.30 -7.30 -18.31
CA LYS A 174 10.86 -8.06 -19.42
C LYS A 174 11.65 -9.26 -18.90
N ASP A 175 11.37 -10.46 -19.43
CA ASP A 175 12.17 -11.65 -19.16
C ASP A 175 13.51 -11.63 -19.93
N ALA A 176 14.28 -12.72 -19.82
CA ALA A 176 15.58 -12.83 -20.48
C ALA A 176 15.47 -12.78 -22.02
N ASN A 177 14.35 -13.21 -22.58
CA ASN A 177 14.08 -13.21 -24.02
C ASN A 177 13.53 -11.88 -24.52
N GLY A 178 13.31 -10.91 -23.62
CA GLY A 178 12.71 -9.61 -23.96
C GLY A 178 11.18 -9.63 -24.01
N GLU A 179 10.55 -10.74 -23.63
CA GLU A 179 9.11 -10.87 -23.60
C GLU A 179 8.51 -10.16 -22.37
N THR A 180 7.36 -9.51 -22.55
CA THR A 180 6.66 -8.88 -21.44
C THR A 180 5.99 -9.92 -20.56
N ARG A 181 6.17 -9.78 -19.25
CA ARG A 181 5.58 -10.67 -18.21
C ARG A 181 4.75 -9.85 -17.25
N LEU A 182 3.71 -10.48 -16.70
CA LEU A 182 2.92 -9.95 -15.61
C LEU A 182 3.40 -10.57 -14.29
N TRP A 183 3.35 -9.81 -13.23
CA TRP A 183 3.68 -10.19 -11.87
C TRP A 183 3.27 -11.62 -11.51
N THR A 184 4.23 -12.37 -10.97
CA THR A 184 4.07 -13.77 -10.58
C THR A 184 4.87 -14.01 -9.31
N ARG A 185 4.30 -13.76 -8.16
CA ARG A 185 5.04 -14.03 -6.92
C ARG A 185 4.87 -15.47 -6.45
N PHE A 186 3.76 -16.10 -6.80
CA PHE A 186 3.41 -17.46 -6.40
C PHE A 186 2.67 -18.15 -7.55
N ASP A 187 3.11 -19.34 -7.90
CA ASP A 187 2.34 -20.30 -8.68
C ASP A 187 1.29 -20.93 -7.76
N SER A 188 0.39 -20.11 -7.25
CA SER A 188 -0.61 -20.59 -6.32
C SER A 188 -1.95 -20.71 -7.05
N ASN A 189 -2.68 -21.78 -6.73
CA ASN A 189 -4.09 -21.89 -7.05
C ASN A 189 -4.96 -20.89 -6.28
N ASP A 190 -4.33 -19.88 -5.68
CA ASP A 190 -5.01 -18.90 -4.86
C ASP A 190 -5.67 -17.82 -5.69
N GLU A 191 -6.83 -17.44 -5.24
CA GLU A 191 -7.58 -16.34 -5.80
C GLU A 191 -6.98 -15.03 -5.34
N LEU A 192 -6.73 -14.14 -6.29
CA LEU A 192 -6.05 -12.88 -6.08
C LEU A 192 -7.01 -11.74 -6.39
N LEU A 193 -7.43 -11.02 -5.36
CA LEU A 193 -8.20 -9.79 -5.53
C LEU A 193 -7.25 -8.65 -5.89
N LEU A 194 -7.49 -8.01 -7.02
CA LEU A 194 -6.79 -6.82 -7.49
C LEU A 194 -7.53 -5.57 -7.02
N ILE A 195 -6.84 -4.75 -6.22
CA ILE A 195 -7.39 -3.57 -5.56
C ILE A 195 -6.71 -2.32 -6.13
N PRO A 196 -7.40 -1.46 -6.86
CA PRO A 196 -6.84 -0.22 -7.38
C PRO A 196 -6.62 0.81 -6.27
N PHE A 197 -5.51 1.52 -6.34
CA PHE A 197 -5.24 2.73 -5.59
C PHE A 197 -5.49 3.92 -6.50
N ILE A 198 -6.56 4.63 -6.25
CA ILE A 198 -7.06 5.74 -7.06
C ILE A 198 -6.50 7.04 -6.48
N GLY A 199 -5.85 7.86 -7.29
CA GLY A 199 -5.34 9.16 -6.90
C GLY A 199 -6.45 10.22 -6.86
N ARG A 200 -6.12 11.40 -6.37
CA ARG A 200 -7.03 12.55 -6.26
C ARG A 200 -7.67 12.96 -7.61
N ASN A 201 -7.00 12.68 -8.71
CA ASN A 201 -7.47 12.94 -10.07
C ASN A 201 -8.37 11.84 -10.65
N GLY A 202 -8.78 10.86 -9.86
CA GLY A 202 -9.59 9.73 -10.28
C GLY A 202 -8.86 8.64 -11.09
N LEU A 203 -7.53 8.79 -11.28
CA LEU A 203 -6.73 7.84 -12.03
C LEU A 203 -6.13 6.75 -11.13
N ILE A 204 -6.10 5.51 -11.61
CA ILE A 204 -5.46 4.41 -10.90
C ILE A 204 -3.93 4.59 -10.93
N GLN A 205 -3.35 4.83 -9.75
CA GLN A 205 -1.91 5.06 -9.58
C GLN A 205 -1.12 3.76 -9.48
N ALA A 206 -1.69 2.77 -8.83
CA ALA A 206 -1.11 1.46 -8.56
C ALA A 206 -2.20 0.46 -8.21
N CYS A 207 -1.86 -0.82 -8.14
CA CYS A 207 -2.77 -1.85 -7.62
C CYS A 207 -2.10 -2.65 -6.50
N GLN A 208 -2.87 -2.96 -5.46
CA GLN A 208 -2.52 -4.01 -4.50
C GLN A 208 -3.18 -5.33 -4.89
N ILE A 209 -2.56 -6.42 -4.46
CA ILE A 209 -3.10 -7.76 -4.56
C ILE A 209 -3.39 -8.24 -3.15
N ARG A 210 -4.63 -8.71 -2.93
CA ARG A 210 -4.98 -9.41 -1.72
C ARG A 210 -5.08 -10.91 -2.01
N PHE A 211 -4.37 -11.69 -1.21
CA PHE A 211 -4.48 -13.15 -1.22
C PHE A 211 -5.75 -13.54 -0.45
N MET A 212 -6.69 -14.22 -1.11
CA MET A 212 -7.94 -14.65 -0.48
C MET A 212 -7.72 -15.81 0.51
N LYS A 213 -6.65 -16.59 0.29
CA LYS A 213 -6.16 -17.59 1.23
C LYS A 213 -4.78 -17.19 1.72
N TYR A 214 -4.43 -17.64 2.92
CA TYR A 214 -3.07 -17.45 3.43
C TYR A 214 -2.08 -18.23 2.55
N VAL A 215 -1.07 -17.52 2.05
CA VAL A 215 0.02 -18.12 1.28
C VAL A 215 1.22 -18.27 2.21
N GLU A 216 1.71 -19.50 2.38
CA GLU A 216 2.88 -19.78 3.19
C GLU A 216 4.10 -19.01 2.65
N GLY A 217 4.82 -18.33 3.53
CA GLY A 217 5.96 -17.48 3.16
C GLY A 217 5.60 -16.06 2.70
N SER A 218 4.30 -15.70 2.62
CA SER A 218 3.91 -14.30 2.39
C SER A 218 4.12 -13.46 3.66
N SER A 219 4.51 -12.19 3.50
CA SER A 219 4.64 -11.25 4.61
C SER A 219 3.29 -10.72 5.13
N GLY A 220 2.17 -11.24 4.66
CA GLY A 220 0.80 -10.83 4.98
C GLY A 220 -0.16 -11.17 3.85
N ASN A 221 -1.43 -10.77 4.01
CA ASN A 221 -2.47 -11.03 3.01
C ASN A 221 -2.44 -10.04 1.84
N TYR A 222 -1.52 -9.07 1.82
CA TYR A 222 -1.43 -8.04 0.79
C TYR A 222 -0.03 -7.93 0.21
N ALA A 223 0.05 -7.67 -1.08
CA ALA A 223 1.27 -7.32 -1.79
C ALA A 223 0.97 -6.22 -2.82
N TRP A 224 1.96 -5.42 -3.17
CA TRP A 224 1.85 -4.54 -4.33
C TRP A 224 2.00 -5.33 -5.63
N LEU A 225 1.20 -5.00 -6.62
CA LEU A 225 1.45 -5.37 -8.02
C LEU A 225 2.70 -4.60 -8.47
N SER A 226 3.88 -5.21 -8.25
CA SER A 226 5.17 -4.54 -8.38
C SER A 226 6.15 -5.41 -9.15
N SER A 227 6.88 -4.79 -10.04
CA SER A 227 7.98 -5.41 -10.77
C SER A 227 9.35 -4.77 -10.47
N ALA A 228 9.47 -4.01 -9.38
CA ALA A 228 10.65 -3.24 -9.02
C ALA A 228 11.96 -4.07 -8.87
N ARG A 229 11.86 -5.38 -8.72
CA ARG A 229 13.01 -6.30 -8.60
C ARG A 229 13.32 -7.03 -9.89
N GLU A 230 12.48 -6.85 -10.88
CA GLU A 230 12.57 -7.54 -12.17
C GLU A 230 13.30 -6.67 -13.21
N ARG A 231 13.79 -7.30 -14.26
CA ARG A 231 14.47 -6.62 -15.37
C ARG A 231 13.49 -5.66 -16.06
N GLN A 232 13.88 -4.40 -16.20
CA GLN A 232 13.04 -3.34 -16.74
C GLN A 232 11.69 -3.19 -16.01
N GLY A 233 11.65 -3.59 -14.76
CA GLY A 233 10.48 -3.41 -13.91
C GLY A 233 10.44 -2.04 -13.24
N SER A 234 9.29 -1.70 -12.68
CA SER A 234 9.05 -0.43 -11.98
C SER A 234 8.37 -0.63 -10.63
N SER A 235 8.53 0.36 -9.75
CA SER A 235 7.92 0.39 -8.44
C SER A 235 6.55 1.06 -8.49
N PRO A 236 5.51 0.55 -7.79
CA PRO A 236 4.23 1.24 -7.63
C PRO A 236 4.34 2.47 -6.71
N GLY A 237 5.43 2.61 -5.97
CA GLY A 237 5.47 3.54 -4.84
C GLY A 237 4.56 3.06 -3.69
N SER A 238 3.97 4.00 -2.99
CA SER A 238 2.94 3.76 -1.98
C SER A 238 1.94 4.92 -2.03
N PRO A 239 1.20 5.09 -3.13
CA PRO A 239 0.29 6.21 -3.31
C PRO A 239 -0.84 6.17 -2.28
N LEU A 240 -1.41 7.33 -1.99
CA LEU A 240 -2.64 7.46 -1.22
C LEU A 240 -3.84 7.06 -2.09
N HIS A 241 -4.74 6.25 -1.53
CA HIS A 241 -6.01 5.93 -2.16
C HIS A 241 -7.07 6.96 -1.75
N HIS A 242 -7.77 7.53 -2.71
CA HIS A 242 -8.92 8.42 -2.52
C HIS A 242 -10.19 7.62 -2.82
N ALA A 243 -11.02 7.39 -1.80
CA ALA A 243 -12.20 6.54 -1.93
C ALA A 243 -13.28 7.15 -2.83
N CYS A 244 -13.43 8.48 -2.79
CA CYS A 244 -14.32 9.23 -3.68
C CYS A 244 -13.66 10.53 -4.15
N PRO A 245 -12.87 10.50 -5.23
CA PRO A 245 -12.12 11.68 -5.70
C PRO A 245 -13.01 12.86 -6.11
N CYS A 246 -14.28 12.62 -6.39
CA CYS A 246 -15.23 13.63 -6.85
C CYS A 246 -15.95 14.39 -5.73
N ASN A 247 -15.85 13.93 -4.48
CA ASN A 247 -16.54 14.54 -3.34
C ASN A 247 -15.82 15.79 -2.83
N GLY A 248 -16.63 16.70 -2.28
CA GLY A 248 -16.29 18.06 -1.91
C GLY A 248 -15.02 18.24 -1.07
N PHE A 249 -14.30 19.28 -1.38
CA PHE A 249 -13.01 19.62 -0.79
C PHE A 249 -13.11 20.31 0.59
N GLU A 250 -14.33 20.50 1.11
CA GLU A 250 -14.56 21.22 2.38
C GLU A 250 -14.69 20.29 3.60
N ASN A 251 -14.96 19.00 3.36
CA ASN A 251 -15.20 18.03 4.42
C ASN A 251 -13.91 17.65 5.18
N PRO A 252 -14.01 17.20 6.44
CA PRO A 252 -12.89 16.60 7.16
C PRO A 252 -12.24 15.48 6.34
N VAL A 253 -10.92 15.36 6.42
CA VAL A 253 -10.20 14.25 5.80
C VAL A 253 -10.05 13.13 6.81
N LEU A 254 -10.67 11.99 6.55
CA LEU A 254 -10.49 10.79 7.34
C LEU A 254 -9.49 9.86 6.67
N VAL A 255 -8.42 9.50 7.36
CA VAL A 255 -7.42 8.54 6.88
C VAL A 255 -7.54 7.21 7.61
N THR A 256 -7.60 6.12 6.84
CA THR A 256 -7.61 4.75 7.37
C THR A 256 -6.58 3.86 6.68
N GLU A 257 -6.31 2.68 7.22
CA GLU A 257 -5.37 1.72 6.65
C GLU A 257 -6.03 0.84 5.59
N GLY A 258 -5.65 1.02 4.33
CA GLY A 258 -6.06 0.20 3.20
C GLY A 258 -7.22 0.77 2.38
N ALA A 259 -7.15 0.53 1.07
CA ALA A 259 -8.14 1.02 0.12
C ALA A 259 -9.54 0.42 0.35
N LEU A 260 -9.64 -0.86 0.72
CA LEU A 260 -10.94 -1.50 0.97
C LEU A 260 -11.65 -0.88 2.19
N LYS A 261 -10.93 -0.61 3.28
CA LYS A 261 -11.50 0.07 4.45
C LYS A 261 -11.95 1.49 4.12
N ALA A 262 -11.14 2.19 3.32
CA ALA A 262 -11.50 3.53 2.86
C ALA A 262 -12.78 3.51 2.01
N ALA A 263 -12.90 2.56 1.08
CA ALA A 263 -14.10 2.40 0.27
C ALA A 263 -15.35 2.10 1.12
N THR A 264 -15.23 1.21 2.12
CA THR A 264 -16.31 0.95 3.07
C THR A 264 -16.65 2.18 3.89
N ALA A 265 -15.65 2.83 4.50
CA ALA A 265 -15.87 4.00 5.34
C ALA A 265 -16.54 5.16 4.59
N GLN A 266 -16.17 5.41 3.33
CA GLN A 266 -16.78 6.48 2.53
C GLN A 266 -18.28 6.29 2.30
N ARG A 267 -18.77 5.06 2.26
CA ARG A 267 -20.20 4.79 2.10
C ARG A 267 -21.03 5.18 3.32
N PHE A 268 -20.46 5.08 4.51
CA PHE A 268 -21.14 5.42 5.76
C PHE A 268 -20.87 6.85 6.21
N LEU A 269 -19.70 7.39 5.86
CA LEU A 269 -19.24 8.72 6.27
C LEU A 269 -19.29 9.70 5.09
N THR A 270 -20.51 10.05 4.69
CA THR A 270 -20.74 10.93 3.51
C THR A 270 -20.21 12.35 3.73
N ASP A 271 -20.14 12.80 4.98
CA ASP A 271 -19.64 14.14 5.34
C ASP A 271 -18.12 14.17 5.55
N SER A 272 -17.42 13.07 5.28
CA SER A 272 -15.96 12.99 5.33
C SER A 272 -15.38 12.69 3.95
N TYR A 273 -14.19 13.21 3.70
CA TYR A 273 -13.39 12.82 2.55
C TYR A 273 -12.43 11.70 2.96
N VAL A 274 -12.76 10.47 2.59
CA VAL A 274 -12.02 9.32 3.08
C VAL A 274 -10.85 8.95 2.17
N VAL A 275 -9.68 8.75 2.78
CA VAL A 275 -8.47 8.28 2.11
C VAL A 275 -7.90 7.04 2.79
N GLY A 276 -7.24 6.19 2.01
CA GLY A 276 -6.61 4.97 2.51
C GLY A 276 -5.13 4.91 2.17
N ASN A 277 -4.27 4.70 3.17
CA ASN A 277 -2.87 4.43 2.95
C ASN A 277 -2.60 2.90 2.93
N SER A 278 -1.51 2.49 2.31
CA SER A 278 -1.17 1.04 2.22
C SER A 278 -0.53 0.45 3.48
N GLY A 279 -0.35 1.27 4.48
CA GLY A 279 0.21 0.93 5.78
C GLY A 279 0.47 2.20 6.58
N VAL A 280 0.34 2.13 7.89
CA VAL A 280 0.30 3.28 8.83
C VAL A 280 1.46 4.29 8.70
N ALA A 281 2.59 3.89 8.14
CA ALA A 281 3.78 4.75 7.96
C ALA A 281 3.99 5.21 6.50
N THR A 282 2.99 5.03 5.62
CA THR A 282 3.11 5.37 4.19
C THR A 282 2.26 6.57 3.82
N ALA A 283 2.63 7.27 2.74
CA ALA A 283 1.87 8.37 2.15
C ALA A 283 1.58 9.56 3.10
N HIS A 284 2.36 9.75 4.16
CA HIS A 284 2.12 10.84 5.11
C HIS A 284 2.13 12.21 4.44
N GLN A 285 3.04 12.44 3.48
CA GLN A 285 3.10 13.70 2.75
C GLN A 285 1.82 13.95 1.93
N GLU A 286 1.34 12.94 1.22
CA GLU A 286 0.10 13.04 0.44
C GLU A 286 -1.13 13.22 1.33
N ILE A 287 -1.15 12.61 2.53
CA ILE A 287 -2.19 12.83 3.54
C ILE A 287 -2.21 14.29 3.97
N LEU A 288 -1.04 14.87 4.27
CA LEU A 288 -0.93 16.28 4.69
C LEU A 288 -1.38 17.23 3.57
N GLU A 289 -0.94 17.00 2.34
CA GLU A 289 -1.35 17.81 1.18
C GLU A 289 -2.87 17.72 0.94
N THR A 290 -3.45 16.53 1.14
CA THR A 290 -4.89 16.32 1.02
C THR A 290 -5.66 17.01 2.15
N ALA A 291 -5.14 16.98 3.37
CA ALA A 291 -5.83 17.53 4.55
C ALA A 291 -5.50 19.01 4.85
N ARG A 292 -4.64 19.67 4.05
CA ARG A 292 -4.27 21.06 4.29
C ARG A 292 -5.50 21.98 4.28
N GLY A 293 -5.63 22.83 5.31
CA GLY A 293 -6.78 23.68 5.51
C GLY A 293 -8.08 22.96 5.87
N ARG A 294 -8.00 21.69 6.33
CA ARG A 294 -9.16 20.87 6.70
C ARG A 294 -8.86 20.07 7.98
N LYS A 295 -9.88 19.67 8.71
CA LYS A 295 -9.73 18.74 9.84
C LYS A 295 -9.12 17.42 9.37
N LEU A 296 -8.18 16.88 10.14
CA LEU A 296 -7.60 15.56 9.89
C LEU A 296 -8.07 14.58 10.95
N GLU A 297 -8.73 13.52 10.53
CA GLU A 297 -9.25 12.44 11.37
C GLU A 297 -8.47 11.16 11.06
N ILE A 298 -7.75 10.63 12.06
CA ILE A 298 -6.89 9.46 11.92
C ILE A 298 -7.62 8.23 12.48
N ALA A 299 -8.06 7.34 11.60
CA ALA A 299 -8.84 6.14 11.89
C ALA A 299 -8.04 4.86 11.55
N PHE A 300 -6.83 4.71 12.12
CA PHE A 300 -6.05 3.49 11.97
C PHE A 300 -6.61 2.38 12.86
N ASP A 301 -6.23 1.13 12.61
CA ASP A 301 -6.74 -0.03 13.35
C ASP A 301 -6.57 0.14 14.87
N ASN A 302 -7.50 -0.42 15.64
CA ASN A 302 -7.49 -0.34 17.12
C ASN A 302 -6.25 -0.95 17.78
N ASP A 303 -5.44 -1.71 17.05
CA ASP A 303 -4.14 -2.15 17.55
C ASP A 303 -3.15 -0.98 17.77
N SER A 304 -3.49 0.23 17.30
CA SER A 304 -2.77 1.47 17.61
C SER A 304 -2.57 1.72 19.12
N PHE A 305 -3.47 1.24 19.96
CA PHE A 305 -3.36 1.37 21.42
C PHE A 305 -2.41 0.37 22.07
N THR A 306 -2.07 -0.70 21.38
CA THR A 306 -1.29 -1.84 21.91
C THR A 306 -0.06 -2.19 21.09
N ASN A 307 0.03 -1.68 19.86
CA ASN A 307 1.15 -1.90 18.94
C ASN A 307 2.03 -0.64 18.86
N PRO A 308 3.24 -0.65 19.45
CA PRO A 308 4.12 0.51 19.48
C PRO A 308 4.50 1.04 18.09
N HIS A 309 4.53 0.16 17.07
CA HIS A 309 4.83 0.58 15.70
C HIS A 309 3.71 1.46 15.14
N VAL A 310 2.46 1.08 15.36
CA VAL A 310 1.29 1.86 14.90
C VAL A 310 1.19 3.17 15.67
N ALA A 311 1.32 3.13 17.00
CA ALA A 311 1.32 4.34 17.84
C ALA A 311 2.40 5.35 17.41
N ARG A 312 3.62 4.87 17.14
CA ARG A 312 4.71 5.70 16.63
C ARG A 312 4.41 6.30 15.25
N ALA A 313 3.82 5.52 14.35
CA ALA A 313 3.47 6.01 13.00
C ALA A 313 2.37 7.08 13.06
N MET A 314 1.35 6.90 13.92
CA MET A 314 0.33 7.92 14.17
C MET A 314 0.95 9.20 14.74
N ALA A 315 1.80 9.08 15.76
CA ALA A 315 2.51 10.23 16.34
C ALA A 315 3.38 10.94 15.29
N ALA A 316 4.00 10.19 14.37
CA ALA A 316 4.75 10.79 13.26
C ALA A 316 3.85 11.60 12.32
N LEU A 317 2.67 11.09 11.98
CA LEU A 317 1.70 11.81 11.16
C LEU A 317 1.21 13.08 11.87
N VAL A 318 0.85 12.99 13.16
CA VAL A 318 0.44 14.14 13.98
C VAL A 318 1.55 15.21 14.00
N ARG A 319 2.79 14.83 14.28
CA ARG A 319 3.92 15.76 14.28
C ARG A 319 4.14 16.44 12.94
N LEU A 320 4.07 15.66 11.85
CA LEU A 320 4.20 16.21 10.50
C LEU A 320 3.07 17.19 10.20
N ARG A 321 1.85 16.91 10.65
CA ARG A 321 0.70 17.82 10.53
C ARG A 321 0.95 19.13 11.26
N GLN A 322 1.38 19.09 12.52
CA GLN A 322 1.73 20.31 13.29
C GLN A 322 2.77 21.15 12.58
N SER A 323 3.75 20.52 11.96
CA SER A 323 4.78 21.22 11.19
C SER A 323 4.26 21.82 9.89
N ASP A 324 3.31 21.15 9.23
CA ASP A 324 2.65 21.63 8.02
C ASP A 324 1.74 22.82 8.37
N GLN A 325 1.03 22.77 9.50
CA GLN A 325 0.23 23.88 10.05
C GLN A 325 1.06 25.15 10.25
N ILE A 326 2.19 25.04 10.94
CA ILE A 326 3.11 26.17 11.16
C ILE A 326 3.66 26.72 9.83
N ARG A 327 4.00 25.82 8.89
CA ARG A 327 4.59 26.22 7.60
C ARG A 327 3.61 26.94 6.69
N HIS A 328 2.34 26.56 6.74
CA HIS A 328 1.30 27.04 5.82
C HIS A 328 0.24 27.90 6.49
N ASP A 329 0.43 28.27 7.75
CA ASP A 329 -0.40 29.17 8.54
C ASP A 329 -1.89 28.76 8.56
N TYR A 330 -2.16 27.56 9.10
CA TYR A 330 -3.51 27.07 9.35
C TYR A 330 -3.55 26.24 10.64
N ASP A 331 -4.71 26.05 11.23
CA ASP A 331 -4.86 25.55 12.60
C ASP A 331 -6.02 24.53 12.75
N GLU A 332 -6.43 23.87 11.68
CA GLU A 332 -7.50 22.90 11.76
C GLU A 332 -7.12 21.67 12.57
N GLU A 333 -8.09 21.22 13.35
CA GLU A 333 -7.96 20.19 14.36
C GLU A 333 -7.49 18.83 13.80
N VAL A 334 -6.71 18.12 14.61
CA VAL A 334 -6.36 16.72 14.42
C VAL A 334 -7.07 15.88 15.46
N ARG A 335 -7.82 14.88 15.03
CA ARG A 335 -8.52 13.92 15.89
C ARG A 335 -8.06 12.49 15.62
N VAL A 336 -8.08 11.67 16.64
CA VAL A 336 -7.96 10.22 16.52
C VAL A 336 -9.35 9.63 16.61
N VAL A 337 -9.74 8.88 15.59
CA VAL A 337 -11.05 8.21 15.58
C VAL A 337 -10.86 6.78 16.09
N THR A 338 -11.71 6.37 17.03
CA THR A 338 -11.70 5.05 17.65
C THR A 338 -13.12 4.51 17.80
N TRP A 339 -13.24 3.24 18.10
CA TRP A 339 -14.49 2.51 18.29
C TRP A 339 -14.28 1.42 19.33
N ASP A 340 -15.24 0.52 19.50
CA ASP A 340 -15.09 -0.64 20.38
C ASP A 340 -13.81 -1.44 20.02
N ARG A 341 -12.98 -1.67 21.01
CA ARG A 341 -11.67 -2.32 20.85
C ARG A 341 -11.73 -3.81 20.50
N SER A 342 -12.89 -4.43 20.58
CA SER A 342 -13.12 -5.79 20.11
C SER A 342 -13.10 -5.89 18.57
N LEU A 343 -13.41 -4.78 17.89
CA LEU A 343 -13.42 -4.64 16.44
C LEU A 343 -12.08 -4.10 15.97
N LYS A 344 -11.51 -4.70 14.93
CA LYS A 344 -10.18 -4.35 14.48
C LYS A 344 -10.15 -3.07 13.67
N GLY A 345 -10.92 -3.00 12.60
CA GLY A 345 -10.90 -1.92 11.62
C GLY A 345 -12.15 -1.06 11.65
N ILE A 346 -12.06 0.16 11.12
CA ILE A 346 -13.20 1.06 10.98
C ILE A 346 -14.31 0.46 10.11
N ASP A 347 -13.96 -0.36 9.12
CA ASP A 347 -14.93 -1.07 8.29
C ASP A 347 -15.81 -2.02 9.12
N GLU A 348 -15.22 -2.78 10.05
CA GLU A 348 -15.95 -3.66 10.96
C GLU A 348 -16.89 -2.84 11.87
N ALA A 349 -16.40 -1.72 12.41
CA ALA A 349 -17.20 -0.86 13.28
C ALA A 349 -18.42 -0.28 12.56
N LEU A 350 -18.24 0.23 11.36
CA LEU A 350 -19.31 0.82 10.57
C LEU A 350 -20.34 -0.21 10.08
N LEU A 351 -19.89 -1.41 9.72
CA LEU A 351 -20.77 -2.51 9.32
C LEU A 351 -21.63 -3.06 10.47
N THR A 352 -21.16 -2.90 11.71
CA THR A 352 -21.89 -3.29 12.93
C THR A 352 -22.62 -2.14 13.62
N ASP A 353 -22.72 -0.99 12.95
CA ASP A 353 -23.30 0.24 13.49
C ASP A 353 -22.72 0.66 14.86
N THR A 354 -21.43 0.39 15.04
CA THR A 354 -20.72 0.74 16.27
C THR A 354 -20.37 2.23 16.26
N ARG A 355 -20.72 2.92 17.36
CA ARG A 355 -20.47 4.35 17.52
C ARG A 355 -18.98 4.68 17.46
N LEU A 356 -18.62 5.61 16.59
CA LEU A 356 -17.29 6.18 16.53
C LEU A 356 -17.08 7.23 17.64
N GLN A 357 -15.86 7.27 18.18
CA GLN A 357 -15.42 8.26 19.17
C GLN A 357 -14.29 9.07 18.56
N TYR A 358 -14.32 10.39 18.78
CA TYR A 358 -13.36 11.34 18.27
C TYR A 358 -12.55 11.90 19.43
N LEU A 359 -11.30 11.49 19.53
CA LEU A 359 -10.37 11.88 20.59
C LEU A 359 -9.45 12.98 20.11
N SER A 360 -9.18 13.95 20.97
CA SER A 360 -8.01 14.80 20.78
C SER A 360 -6.72 13.98 20.87
N VAL A 361 -5.63 14.50 20.34
CA VAL A 361 -4.32 13.85 20.44
C VAL A 361 -3.92 13.59 21.90
N SER A 362 -4.27 14.51 22.82
CA SER A 362 -3.96 14.37 24.23
C SER A 362 -4.78 13.25 24.91
N GLU A 363 -6.07 13.10 24.55
CA GLU A 363 -6.92 12.01 25.04
C GLU A 363 -6.46 10.65 24.50
N TRP A 364 -6.07 10.58 23.23
CA TRP A 364 -5.48 9.38 22.63
C TRP A 364 -4.21 8.96 23.38
N LEU A 365 -3.28 9.89 23.64
CA LEU A 365 -2.05 9.60 24.38
C LEU A 365 -2.31 9.00 25.77
N LYS A 366 -3.34 9.52 26.50
CA LYS A 366 -3.71 9.01 27.82
C LYS A 366 -4.25 7.57 27.80
N GLN A 367 -4.74 7.10 26.66
CA GLN A 367 -5.31 5.76 26.50
C GLN A 367 -4.29 4.72 26.01
N LEU A 368 -3.10 5.14 25.63
CA LEU A 368 -2.04 4.23 25.19
C LEU A 368 -1.51 3.38 26.37
N ASN A 369 -1.12 2.15 26.09
CA ASN A 369 -0.33 1.41 27.04
C ASN A 369 1.05 2.08 27.22
N PRO A 370 1.78 1.82 28.33
CA PRO A 370 3.03 2.52 28.63
C PRO A 370 4.07 2.47 27.50
N VAL A 371 4.20 1.32 26.81
CA VAL A 371 5.18 1.16 25.74
C VAL A 371 4.78 1.99 24.50
N CYS A 372 3.51 1.99 24.13
CA CYS A 372 2.99 2.81 23.05
C CYS A 372 3.09 4.29 23.35
N PHE A 373 2.80 4.68 24.61
CA PHE A 373 2.91 6.07 25.05
C PHE A 373 4.35 6.59 24.91
N GLU A 374 5.35 5.84 25.38
CA GLU A 374 6.76 6.25 25.26
C GLU A 374 7.18 6.39 23.81
N GLN A 375 6.81 5.44 22.93
CA GLN A 375 7.11 5.53 21.50
C GLN A 375 6.43 6.72 20.82
N ALA A 376 5.18 7.01 21.17
CA ALA A 376 4.45 8.16 20.63
C ALA A 376 5.05 9.47 21.13
N ARG A 377 5.34 9.58 22.43
CA ARG A 377 5.95 10.74 23.07
C ARG A 377 7.33 11.07 22.47
N GLU A 378 8.18 10.06 22.34
CA GLU A 378 9.50 10.20 21.71
C GLU A 378 9.37 10.74 20.28
N GLN A 379 8.42 10.22 19.53
CA GLN A 379 8.17 10.62 18.15
C GLN A 379 7.65 12.06 18.05
N LEU A 380 6.76 12.49 18.95
CA LEU A 380 6.23 13.85 19.00
C LEU A 380 7.29 14.87 19.43
N SER A 381 8.16 14.50 20.37
CA SER A 381 9.24 15.35 20.93
C SER A 381 10.48 15.39 20.05
N SER A 382 10.61 14.54 19.05
CA SER A 382 11.82 14.46 18.23
C SER A 382 12.04 15.79 17.48
N PRO A 383 13.21 16.44 17.58
CA PRO A 383 13.48 17.65 16.84
C PRO A 383 13.38 17.41 15.34
N HIS A 384 12.92 18.41 14.61
CA HIS A 384 12.86 18.37 13.15
C HIS A 384 14.25 18.07 12.59
N ARG A 385 14.53 16.81 12.21
CA ARG A 385 15.58 16.58 11.24
C ARG A 385 15.09 17.28 9.96
N LYS A 386 15.72 18.40 9.61
CA LYS A 386 15.63 18.95 8.26
C LYS A 386 15.88 17.77 7.34
N SER A 387 14.86 17.31 6.62
CA SER A 387 15.06 16.34 5.55
C SER A 387 16.14 16.97 4.70
N ALA A 388 17.27 16.30 4.56
CA ALA A 388 18.26 16.71 3.58
C ALA A 388 17.48 16.85 2.28
N ALA A 389 17.32 18.08 1.83
CA ALA A 389 16.61 18.40 0.61
C ALA A 389 17.17 17.45 -0.45
N GLY A 390 16.34 16.55 -0.95
CA GLY A 390 16.73 15.69 -2.04
C GLY A 390 17.31 16.60 -3.12
N LYS A 391 18.55 16.33 -3.53
CA LYS A 391 19.15 17.04 -4.67
C LYS A 391 18.07 17.11 -5.74
N PRO A 392 17.83 18.29 -6.32
CA PRO A 392 16.86 18.41 -7.39
C PRO A 392 17.29 17.40 -8.47
N ARG A 393 16.39 16.48 -8.82
CA ARG A 393 16.56 15.66 -10.00
C ARG A 393 16.66 16.66 -11.15
N ASN A 394 17.78 16.64 -11.87
CA ASN A 394 17.96 17.40 -13.09
C ASN A 394 16.79 17.09 -14.03
N GLU A 395 15.84 18.00 -14.13
CA GLU A 395 14.92 18.02 -15.25
C GLU A 395 15.71 18.38 -16.51
N PRO A 396 15.55 17.64 -17.60
CA PRO A 396 16.18 18.03 -18.86
C PRO A 396 15.56 19.36 -19.30
N THR A 397 16.40 20.37 -19.38
CA THR A 397 16.09 21.70 -19.91
C THR A 397 15.53 21.55 -21.32
N GLN A 398 14.23 21.72 -21.48
CA GLN A 398 13.64 21.89 -22.80
C GLN A 398 14.04 23.28 -23.33
N ARG A 399 14.77 23.27 -24.42
CA ARG A 399 15.03 24.46 -25.23
C ARG A 399 13.67 24.94 -25.77
N THR A 400 13.31 26.13 -25.41
CA THR A 400 12.21 26.88 -25.98
C THR A 400 12.62 27.34 -27.39
N GLU A 401 11.97 26.82 -28.41
CA GLU A 401 11.87 27.47 -29.71
C GLU A 401 10.64 28.37 -29.71
N GLU A 402 10.90 29.66 -29.81
CA GLU A 402 9.89 30.69 -30.07
C GLU A 402 9.27 30.47 -31.46
N GLN A 403 7.95 30.32 -31.52
CA GLN A 403 7.18 30.79 -32.68
C GLN A 403 5.77 31.23 -32.26
N SER A 404 5.44 32.40 -32.79
CA SER A 404 4.34 33.31 -32.60
C SER A 404 2.92 32.82 -32.99
N PRO A 405 1.86 33.65 -32.76
CA PRO A 405 0.56 33.14 -32.34
C PRO A 405 -0.47 33.12 -33.44
N HIS A 406 -1.33 32.13 -33.47
CA HIS A 406 -2.67 32.26 -34.06
C HIS A 406 -3.72 31.60 -33.20
N GLY A 407 -4.66 32.45 -32.78
CA GLY A 407 -5.77 32.12 -31.94
C GLY A 407 -6.78 31.17 -32.60
N ARG A 408 -7.31 30.24 -31.83
CA ARG A 408 -8.65 29.72 -31.99
C ARG A 408 -9.26 29.41 -30.62
N ARG A 409 -10.43 29.98 -30.41
CA ARG A 409 -11.33 29.74 -29.27
C ARG A 409 -11.63 28.25 -29.19
N ALA A 410 -11.42 27.63 -28.03
CA ALA A 410 -11.93 26.30 -27.74
C ALA A 410 -13.15 26.41 -26.81
N ASP A 411 -14.19 25.82 -27.30
CA ASP A 411 -15.52 25.64 -26.71
C ASP A 411 -15.44 24.89 -25.38
N ARG A 412 -15.98 25.48 -24.33
CA ARG A 412 -16.17 24.83 -23.03
C ARG A 412 -17.42 23.96 -23.14
N ARG A 413 -17.25 22.64 -23.15
CA ARG A 413 -18.35 21.70 -22.90
C ARG A 413 -18.38 21.36 -21.42
N ASP A 414 -19.44 21.86 -20.77
CA ASP A 414 -19.85 21.46 -19.43
C ASP A 414 -20.25 19.97 -19.43
N HIS A 415 -19.54 19.16 -18.67
CA HIS A 415 -20.01 17.83 -18.31
C HIS A 415 -20.85 17.93 -17.03
N ARG A 416 -22.15 18.08 -17.20
CA ARG A 416 -23.14 17.85 -16.14
C ARG A 416 -23.26 16.34 -15.87
N CYS A 417 -23.06 15.95 -14.63
CA CYS A 417 -23.48 14.64 -14.13
C CYS A 417 -25.00 14.55 -14.23
N GLY A 418 -25.49 13.54 -14.92
CA GLY A 418 -26.93 13.31 -15.09
C GLY A 418 -27.56 12.85 -13.77
N GLU A 419 -28.54 13.58 -13.30
CA GLU A 419 -29.48 13.15 -12.26
C GLU A 419 -30.37 12.05 -12.85
N GLU A 420 -30.31 10.86 -12.29
CA GLU A 420 -31.27 9.78 -12.50
C GLU A 420 -32.59 10.14 -11.79
N LYS A 421 -33.62 10.42 -12.58
CA LYS A 421 -34.99 10.64 -12.11
C LYS A 421 -35.64 9.29 -11.76
N ASP A 422 -36.13 9.20 -10.53
CA ASP A 422 -37.01 8.16 -10.04
C ASP A 422 -38.24 7.94 -10.95
N HIS A 423 -38.35 6.74 -11.49
CA HIS A 423 -39.60 6.26 -12.11
C HIS A 423 -40.41 5.49 -11.05
N LYS A 424 -41.52 6.09 -10.59
CA LYS A 424 -42.58 5.39 -9.84
C LYS A 424 -43.33 4.47 -10.80
N PRO A 425 -43.62 3.21 -10.42
CA PRO A 425 -44.56 2.39 -11.19
C PRO A 425 -46.00 2.76 -10.82
N GLY A 426 -46.76 3.09 -11.85
CA GLY A 426 -48.23 3.20 -11.74
C GLY A 426 -48.88 1.82 -11.71
N THR A 427 -49.81 1.65 -10.78
CA THR A 427 -50.78 0.56 -10.69
C THR A 427 -52.02 0.87 -11.55
N PRO A 428 -52.70 -0.15 -12.14
CA PRO A 428 -54.10 -0.14 -12.36
C PRO A 428 -54.81 -0.75 -11.23
#